data_e81250a4a7bf2321c256e588b0f9a63e
#
_entry.id   e81250a4a7bf2321c256e588b0f9a63e
#
_cell.length_a   1.000
_cell.length_b   1.000
_cell.length_c   1.000
_cell.angle_alpha   90.00
_cell.angle_beta   90.00
_cell.angle_gamma   90.00
#
_symmetry.space_group_name_H-M   'P 1'
#
loop_
_entity.id
_entity.type
_entity.pdbx_description
1 polymer ?
#
loop_
_entity_poly.entity_id
_entity_poly.type
_entity_poly.pdbx_seq_one_letter_code
_entity_poly.pdbx_strand_id
1 'polypeptide(L)'
;MSEMRIDILTLFPDTVYAVLHESIIGRAAKKGAVEINCVQIRDYTDNKQNQVDDYPYGGGWGCVMMAQPLKSCLDSVMATAAGRRSRVIYLTPQGQPYTQETAKRLARDYDHLVLICGHYEGVDERFIDSCVDEEISLGDFVLTGGEIAAMAVADSVCRLVPGVLADEQCYIGESHWDGLLEYPQYTRPEVWEGRAVPEVLLNGDHARIEHWRRKQQFFRTREKRPDLYAAYRAESEEDKKLMKEAEKDAGRKKLTAPVTYRPAVMEDVPRILEIVQAARESLGRFGIDQWQGPYPGAERFEEDIRLGQCFIVEHKGETGAFFVLSTLPEPSYDDITDGKWSADVPC
;
A
#
# COMPACT_ATOMS: atom_id res chain seq x y z
N MET A 1 -31.59 6.43 -11.17
CA MET A 1 -30.12 6.60 -11.19
C MET A 1 -29.65 5.99 -12.49
N SER A 2 -28.81 6.64 -13.26
CA SER A 2 -28.27 6.04 -14.49
C SER A 2 -27.35 4.90 -14.12
N GLU A 3 -27.59 3.75 -14.72
CA GLU A 3 -26.76 2.55 -14.62
C GLU A 3 -25.36 2.85 -15.19
N MET A 4 -24.29 2.48 -14.49
CA MET A 4 -22.94 2.59 -15.04
C MET A 4 -22.77 1.60 -16.18
N ARG A 5 -22.36 2.09 -17.35
CA ARG A 5 -22.01 1.26 -18.50
C ARG A 5 -20.50 1.29 -18.73
N ILE A 6 -19.91 0.12 -18.98
CA ILE A 6 -18.49 -0.02 -19.32
C ILE A 6 -18.39 -0.86 -20.59
N ASP A 7 -17.87 -0.26 -21.65
CA ASP A 7 -17.54 -0.94 -22.90
C ASP A 7 -16.02 -1.15 -22.98
N ILE A 8 -15.59 -2.39 -23.12
CA ILE A 8 -14.17 -2.76 -23.17
C ILE A 8 -13.83 -3.20 -24.59
N LEU A 9 -13.07 -2.37 -25.29
CA LEU A 9 -12.59 -2.63 -26.64
C LEU A 9 -11.32 -3.46 -26.57
N THR A 10 -11.39 -4.70 -27.03
CA THR A 10 -10.31 -5.69 -26.85
C THR A 10 -10.20 -6.64 -28.05
N LEU A 11 -9.05 -7.30 -28.18
CA LEU A 11 -8.86 -8.41 -29.10
C LEU A 11 -9.24 -9.78 -28.49
N PHE A 12 -9.52 -9.82 -27.16
CA PHE A 12 -9.79 -11.04 -26.40
C PHE A 12 -11.04 -10.89 -25.50
N PRO A 13 -12.23 -10.64 -26.07
CA PRO A 13 -13.44 -10.37 -25.28
C PRO A 13 -13.81 -11.50 -24.33
N ASP A 14 -13.61 -12.77 -24.72
CA ASP A 14 -13.96 -13.92 -23.85
C ASP A 14 -13.15 -13.94 -22.56
N THR A 15 -11.88 -13.54 -22.59
CA THR A 15 -11.01 -13.46 -21.40
C THR A 15 -11.55 -12.43 -20.40
N VAL A 16 -11.90 -11.26 -20.88
CA VAL A 16 -12.45 -10.16 -20.06
C VAL A 16 -13.84 -10.52 -19.55
N TYR A 17 -14.68 -11.07 -20.42
CA TYR A 17 -16.03 -11.50 -20.09
C TYR A 17 -16.03 -12.54 -18.96
N ALA A 18 -15.20 -13.56 -19.06
CA ALA A 18 -15.12 -14.63 -18.07
C ALA A 18 -14.81 -14.12 -16.66
N VAL A 19 -14.00 -13.07 -16.53
CA VAL A 19 -13.63 -12.50 -15.23
C VAL A 19 -14.72 -11.56 -14.70
N LEU A 20 -15.16 -10.61 -15.50
CA LEU A 20 -16.07 -9.54 -15.06
C LEU A 20 -17.53 -9.98 -14.90
N HIS A 21 -17.92 -11.13 -15.49
CA HIS A 21 -19.28 -11.67 -15.37
C HIS A 21 -19.42 -12.73 -14.25
N GLU A 22 -18.37 -12.88 -13.43
CA GLU A 22 -18.38 -13.75 -12.26
C GLU A 22 -18.47 -12.95 -10.94
N SER A 23 -18.70 -13.66 -9.83
CA SER A 23 -18.68 -13.15 -8.45
C SER A 23 -19.59 -11.92 -8.23
N ILE A 24 -19.07 -10.87 -7.59
CA ILE A 24 -19.83 -9.67 -7.18
C ILE A 24 -20.23 -8.86 -8.41
N ILE A 25 -19.29 -8.59 -9.30
CA ILE A 25 -19.53 -7.77 -10.50
C ILE A 25 -20.53 -8.46 -11.43
N GLY A 26 -20.37 -9.76 -11.68
CA GLY A 26 -21.32 -10.53 -12.50
C GLY A 26 -22.73 -10.59 -11.90
N ARG A 27 -22.86 -10.65 -10.57
CA ARG A 27 -24.18 -10.53 -9.91
C ARG A 27 -24.80 -9.14 -10.06
N ALA A 28 -23.98 -8.10 -9.97
CA ALA A 28 -24.41 -6.73 -10.14
C ALA A 28 -24.88 -6.46 -11.59
N ALA A 29 -24.17 -6.98 -12.58
CA ALA A 29 -24.58 -6.92 -13.98
C ALA A 29 -25.93 -7.64 -14.22
N LYS A 30 -26.11 -8.84 -13.65
CA LYS A 30 -27.39 -9.59 -13.73
C LYS A 30 -28.56 -8.87 -13.07
N LYS A 31 -28.29 -8.00 -12.07
CA LYS A 31 -29.31 -7.17 -11.41
C LYS A 31 -29.55 -5.83 -12.10
N GLY A 32 -28.79 -5.50 -13.12
CA GLY A 32 -28.87 -4.22 -13.83
C GLY A 32 -28.27 -3.05 -13.04
N ALA A 33 -27.38 -3.26 -12.10
CA ALA A 33 -26.67 -2.17 -11.42
C ALA A 33 -25.53 -1.61 -12.27
N VAL A 34 -24.92 -2.47 -13.10
CA VAL A 34 -23.89 -2.11 -14.08
C VAL A 34 -24.14 -2.86 -15.39
N GLU A 35 -23.75 -2.27 -16.50
CA GLU A 35 -23.72 -2.90 -17.83
C GLU A 35 -22.25 -3.01 -18.27
N ILE A 36 -21.78 -4.24 -18.59
CA ILE A 36 -20.40 -4.45 -19.02
C ILE A 36 -20.41 -5.20 -20.35
N ASN A 37 -19.86 -4.57 -21.37
CA ASN A 37 -19.77 -5.12 -22.71
C ASN A 37 -18.30 -5.32 -23.12
N CYS A 38 -17.98 -6.50 -23.63
CA CYS A 38 -16.66 -6.80 -24.19
C CYS A 38 -16.77 -6.81 -25.71
N VAL A 39 -16.16 -5.84 -26.36
CA VAL A 39 -16.35 -5.57 -27.79
C VAL A 39 -15.11 -6.02 -28.56
N GLN A 40 -15.31 -6.90 -29.55
CA GLN A 40 -14.23 -7.40 -30.39
C GLN A 40 -13.81 -6.34 -31.43
N ILE A 41 -12.58 -5.84 -31.33
CA ILE A 41 -12.04 -4.82 -32.26
C ILE A 41 -11.96 -5.36 -33.70
N ARG A 42 -11.65 -6.68 -33.88
CA ARG A 42 -11.51 -7.30 -35.19
C ARG A 42 -12.77 -7.27 -36.04
N ASP A 43 -13.94 -7.14 -35.42
CA ASP A 43 -15.22 -7.09 -36.12
C ASP A 43 -15.46 -5.75 -36.86
N TYR A 44 -14.60 -4.76 -36.62
CA TYR A 44 -14.70 -3.40 -37.12
C TYR A 44 -13.62 -3.03 -38.15
N THR A 45 -12.80 -3.99 -38.56
CA THR A 45 -11.82 -3.75 -39.63
C THR A 45 -12.47 -3.86 -41.02
N ASP A 46 -12.03 -3.02 -41.94
CA ASP A 46 -12.41 -3.10 -43.36
C ASP A 46 -11.62 -4.19 -44.12
N ASN A 47 -10.63 -4.78 -43.44
CA ASN A 47 -9.74 -5.80 -44.02
C ASN A 47 -10.41 -7.17 -44.01
N LYS A 48 -10.46 -7.85 -45.19
CA LYS A 48 -11.04 -9.19 -45.31
C LYS A 48 -10.37 -10.27 -44.46
N GLN A 49 -9.13 -10.06 -44.03
CA GLN A 49 -8.37 -10.96 -43.16
C GLN A 49 -8.57 -10.64 -41.69
N ASN A 50 -9.47 -9.70 -41.32
CA ASN A 50 -9.68 -9.24 -39.96
C ASN A 50 -8.40 -8.70 -39.28
N GLN A 51 -7.51 -8.12 -40.09
CA GLN A 51 -6.27 -7.53 -39.63
C GLN A 51 -6.54 -6.19 -38.92
N VAL A 52 -5.92 -5.99 -37.77
CA VAL A 52 -6.09 -4.79 -36.93
C VAL A 52 -4.77 -4.11 -36.62
N ASP A 53 -3.66 -4.66 -37.12
CA ASP A 53 -2.30 -4.21 -36.86
C ASP A 53 -1.47 -4.18 -38.15
N ASP A 54 -0.44 -3.34 -38.19
CA ASP A 54 0.50 -3.24 -39.31
C ASP A 54 1.88 -2.78 -38.80
N TYR A 55 2.89 -2.85 -39.66
CA TYR A 55 4.25 -2.44 -39.33
C TYR A 55 4.33 -0.93 -39.08
N PRO A 56 5.13 -0.49 -38.07
CA PRO A 56 5.28 0.92 -37.76
C PRO A 56 6.06 1.65 -38.87
N TYR A 57 5.67 2.87 -39.17
CA TYR A 57 6.49 3.78 -39.95
C TYR A 57 7.82 4.03 -39.27
N GLY A 58 8.89 4.12 -40.03
CA GLY A 58 10.25 4.30 -39.50
C GLY A 58 10.95 2.98 -39.17
N GLY A 59 10.29 1.83 -39.31
CA GLY A 59 10.81 0.52 -38.98
C GLY A 59 10.77 0.24 -37.49
N GLY A 60 11.20 -0.96 -37.10
CA GLY A 60 11.20 -1.43 -35.71
C GLY A 60 10.74 -2.88 -35.61
N TRP A 61 10.70 -3.40 -34.40
CA TRP A 61 10.19 -4.73 -34.09
C TRP A 61 8.68 -4.66 -33.79
N GLY A 62 7.95 -5.70 -34.16
CA GLY A 62 6.53 -5.81 -33.87
C GLY A 62 5.62 -5.04 -34.81
N CYS A 63 4.35 -4.96 -34.45
CA CYS A 63 3.29 -4.25 -35.18
C CYS A 63 2.65 -3.20 -34.26
N VAL A 64 1.87 -2.29 -34.83
CA VAL A 64 1.10 -1.25 -34.14
C VAL A 64 -0.37 -1.43 -34.51
N MET A 65 -1.29 -1.28 -33.56
CA MET A 65 -2.72 -1.34 -33.81
C MET A 65 -3.15 -0.16 -34.70
N MET A 66 -3.87 -0.48 -35.76
CA MET A 66 -4.33 0.50 -36.74
C MET A 66 -5.45 1.39 -36.18
N ALA A 67 -5.43 2.68 -36.53
CA ALA A 67 -6.44 3.65 -36.12
C ALA A 67 -7.86 3.34 -36.63
N GLN A 68 -8.01 2.81 -37.86
CA GLN A 68 -9.34 2.60 -38.49
C GLN A 68 -10.19 1.59 -37.71
N PRO A 69 -9.74 0.35 -37.38
CA PRO A 69 -10.57 -0.60 -36.63
C PRO A 69 -10.98 -0.07 -35.27
N LEU A 70 -10.05 0.57 -34.56
CA LEU A 70 -10.29 1.18 -33.26
C LEU A 70 -11.35 2.31 -33.36
N LYS A 71 -11.22 3.20 -34.35
CA LYS A 71 -12.16 4.29 -34.55
C LYS A 71 -13.56 3.79 -34.89
N SER A 72 -13.69 2.83 -35.80
CA SER A 72 -14.97 2.26 -36.17
C SER A 72 -15.62 1.51 -34.99
N CYS A 73 -14.85 0.78 -34.21
CA CYS A 73 -15.32 0.12 -33.00
C CYS A 73 -15.82 1.15 -31.98
N LEU A 74 -15.03 2.20 -31.70
CA LEU A 74 -15.39 3.27 -30.78
C LEU A 74 -16.66 3.99 -31.21
N ASP A 75 -16.79 4.35 -32.51
CA ASP A 75 -17.97 5.03 -33.03
C ASP A 75 -19.24 4.19 -32.87
N SER A 76 -19.16 2.89 -33.11
CA SER A 76 -20.26 1.96 -32.90
C SER A 76 -20.73 1.95 -31.43
N VAL A 77 -19.80 1.90 -30.50
CA VAL A 77 -20.07 1.91 -29.06
C VAL A 77 -20.68 3.27 -28.64
N MET A 78 -20.07 4.36 -29.05
CA MET A 78 -20.56 5.72 -28.74
C MET A 78 -21.95 6.00 -29.31
N ALA A 79 -22.27 5.48 -30.48
CA ALA A 79 -23.62 5.61 -31.08
C ALA A 79 -24.70 4.96 -30.19
N THR A 80 -24.39 3.84 -29.53
CA THR A 80 -25.34 3.16 -28.63
C THR A 80 -25.40 3.77 -27.23
N ALA A 81 -24.45 4.62 -26.88
CA ALA A 81 -24.34 5.31 -25.58
C ALA A 81 -24.76 6.81 -25.67
N ALA A 82 -25.49 7.20 -26.70
CA ALA A 82 -25.86 8.60 -26.93
C ALA A 82 -26.57 9.22 -25.71
N GLY A 83 -26.12 10.39 -25.31
CA GLY A 83 -26.64 11.12 -24.13
C GLY A 83 -26.04 10.74 -22.79
N ARG A 84 -25.15 9.76 -22.71
CA ARG A 84 -24.38 9.44 -21.51
C ARG A 84 -23.16 10.36 -21.38
N ARG A 85 -22.73 10.57 -20.14
CA ARG A 85 -21.44 11.24 -19.82
C ARG A 85 -20.31 10.23 -20.00
N SER A 86 -19.78 10.16 -21.19
CA SER A 86 -18.78 9.18 -21.60
C SER A 86 -17.36 9.64 -21.28
N ARG A 87 -16.45 8.69 -21.02
CA ARG A 87 -15.01 8.90 -20.93
C ARG A 87 -14.29 7.78 -21.67
N VAL A 88 -13.48 8.15 -22.66
CA VAL A 88 -12.67 7.20 -23.45
C VAL A 88 -11.27 7.12 -22.84
N ILE A 89 -10.90 5.94 -22.38
CA ILE A 89 -9.68 5.69 -21.61
C ILE A 89 -8.82 4.66 -22.36
N TYR A 90 -7.60 5.02 -22.68
CA TYR A 90 -6.59 4.11 -23.20
C TYR A 90 -5.71 3.59 -22.06
N LEU A 91 -5.56 2.25 -21.98
CA LEU A 91 -4.78 1.60 -20.95
C LEU A 91 -3.37 1.34 -21.48
N THR A 92 -2.41 2.10 -20.95
CA THR A 92 -1.02 2.14 -21.45
C THR A 92 -0.03 2.40 -20.30
N PRO A 93 1.19 1.83 -20.35
CA PRO A 93 2.24 2.17 -19.38
C PRO A 93 2.64 3.66 -19.39
N GLN A 94 2.33 4.39 -20.46
CA GLN A 94 2.65 5.82 -20.62
C GLN A 94 1.65 6.73 -19.90
N GLY A 95 0.49 6.18 -19.48
CA GLY A 95 -0.58 6.93 -18.83
C GLY A 95 -0.29 7.34 -17.38
N GLN A 96 -1.20 8.15 -16.83
CA GLN A 96 -1.13 8.53 -15.44
C GLN A 96 -1.37 7.33 -14.51
N PRO A 97 -0.64 7.20 -13.39
CA PRO A 97 -0.85 6.10 -12.45
C PRO A 97 -2.27 6.05 -11.90
N TYR A 98 -2.90 4.88 -12.00
CA TYR A 98 -4.24 4.63 -11.49
C TYR A 98 -4.26 4.58 -9.95
N THR A 99 -5.22 5.27 -9.34
CA THR A 99 -5.38 5.33 -7.89
C THR A 99 -6.85 5.18 -7.49
N GLN A 100 -7.12 4.97 -6.19
CA GLN A 100 -8.48 4.95 -5.65
C GLN A 100 -9.22 6.28 -5.92
N GLU A 101 -8.52 7.41 -5.88
CA GLU A 101 -9.10 8.72 -6.23
C GLU A 101 -9.53 8.80 -7.71
N THR A 102 -8.74 8.16 -8.60
CA THR A 102 -9.15 8.03 -10.01
C THR A 102 -10.43 7.19 -10.13
N ALA A 103 -10.51 6.05 -9.41
CA ALA A 103 -11.72 5.22 -9.39
C ALA A 103 -12.95 6.00 -8.91
N LYS A 104 -12.82 6.73 -7.79
CA LYS A 104 -13.89 7.58 -7.24
C LYS A 104 -14.33 8.66 -8.23
N ARG A 105 -13.38 9.33 -8.88
CA ARG A 105 -13.67 10.35 -9.88
C ARG A 105 -14.43 9.76 -11.07
N LEU A 106 -13.97 8.63 -11.61
CA LEU A 106 -14.62 7.96 -12.74
C LEU A 106 -16.04 7.52 -12.40
N ALA A 107 -16.25 6.92 -11.22
CA ALA A 107 -17.59 6.50 -10.77
C ALA A 107 -18.56 7.67 -10.53
N ARG A 108 -18.06 8.83 -10.08
CA ARG A 108 -18.87 10.02 -9.77
C ARG A 108 -19.19 10.84 -11.01
N ASP A 109 -18.21 11.07 -11.87
CA ASP A 109 -18.31 12.09 -12.93
C ASP A 109 -18.87 11.51 -14.23
N TYR A 110 -18.82 10.20 -14.43
CA TYR A 110 -19.25 9.54 -15.66
C TYR A 110 -20.27 8.44 -15.37
N ASP A 111 -21.09 8.14 -16.35
CA ASP A 111 -22.04 7.01 -16.35
C ASP A 111 -21.78 6.06 -17.54
N HIS A 112 -20.73 6.35 -18.32
CA HIS A 112 -20.23 5.49 -19.39
C HIS A 112 -18.70 5.60 -19.49
N LEU A 113 -18.02 4.47 -19.42
CA LEU A 113 -16.58 4.35 -19.63
C LEU A 113 -16.31 3.47 -20.83
N VAL A 114 -15.43 3.92 -21.73
CA VAL A 114 -14.88 3.10 -22.81
C VAL A 114 -13.43 2.82 -22.48
N LEU A 115 -13.09 1.54 -22.24
CA LEU A 115 -11.74 1.10 -21.90
C LEU A 115 -11.10 0.45 -23.13
N ILE A 116 -10.01 1.03 -23.63
CA ILE A 116 -9.31 0.55 -24.81
C ILE A 116 -8.10 -0.28 -24.38
N CYS A 117 -8.10 -1.56 -24.78
CA CYS A 117 -7.01 -2.48 -24.55
C CYS A 117 -6.03 -2.45 -25.72
N GLY A 118 -4.85 -1.86 -25.51
CA GLY A 118 -3.77 -1.91 -26.48
C GLY A 118 -3.08 -3.27 -26.51
N HIS A 119 -2.53 -3.60 -27.66
CA HIS A 119 -1.71 -4.79 -27.90
C HIS A 119 -0.51 -4.43 -28.78
N TYR A 120 0.36 -5.42 -29.00
CA TYR A 120 1.58 -5.30 -29.82
C TYR A 120 2.52 -4.21 -29.26
N GLU A 121 3.05 -3.33 -30.13
CA GLU A 121 3.91 -2.21 -29.72
C GLU A 121 3.10 -0.94 -29.30
N GLY A 122 1.77 -1.03 -29.34
CA GLY A 122 0.87 0.07 -28.99
C GLY A 122 -0.17 0.35 -30.06
N VAL A 123 -0.75 1.53 -29.98
CA VAL A 123 -1.84 2.04 -30.84
C VAL A 123 -1.33 3.21 -31.67
N ASP A 124 -1.83 3.35 -32.90
CA ASP A 124 -1.53 4.49 -33.78
C ASP A 124 -1.80 5.82 -33.05
N GLU A 125 -0.78 6.66 -32.93
CA GLU A 125 -0.82 7.92 -32.17
C GLU A 125 -1.94 8.84 -32.61
N ARG A 126 -2.27 8.85 -33.91
CA ARG A 126 -3.36 9.68 -34.45
C ARG A 126 -4.73 9.31 -33.91
N PHE A 127 -4.94 8.03 -33.51
CA PHE A 127 -6.15 7.61 -32.82
C PHE A 127 -6.13 8.09 -31.37
N ILE A 128 -4.99 8.00 -30.69
CA ILE A 128 -4.84 8.47 -29.32
C ILE A 128 -5.13 9.95 -29.25
N ASP A 129 -4.46 10.77 -30.06
CA ASP A 129 -4.62 12.23 -30.12
C ASP A 129 -6.04 12.69 -30.41
N SER A 130 -6.79 11.95 -31.23
CA SER A 130 -8.11 12.40 -31.74
C SER A 130 -9.30 11.80 -31.01
N CYS A 131 -9.12 10.67 -30.29
CA CYS A 131 -10.24 9.88 -29.80
C CYS A 131 -10.15 9.50 -28.31
N VAL A 132 -8.97 9.60 -27.70
CA VAL A 132 -8.77 9.24 -26.31
C VAL A 132 -8.85 10.49 -25.42
N ASP A 133 -9.63 10.41 -24.36
CA ASP A 133 -9.75 11.50 -23.40
C ASP A 133 -8.70 11.41 -22.29
N GLU A 134 -8.24 10.19 -21.98
CA GLU A 134 -7.37 9.95 -20.84
C GLU A 134 -6.55 8.66 -21.04
N GLU A 135 -5.29 8.72 -20.66
CA GLU A 135 -4.40 7.56 -20.63
C GLU A 135 -4.11 7.15 -19.18
N ILE A 136 -4.32 5.87 -18.87
CA ILE A 136 -4.16 5.33 -17.50
C ILE A 136 -3.16 4.18 -17.49
N SER A 137 -2.24 4.21 -16.53
CA SER A 137 -1.29 3.14 -16.22
C SER A 137 -1.63 2.48 -14.88
N LEU A 138 -1.51 1.15 -14.80
CA LEU A 138 -1.58 0.44 -13.50
C LEU A 138 -0.33 0.61 -12.63
N GLY A 139 0.78 1.06 -13.21
CA GLY A 139 2.07 1.20 -12.52
C GLY A 139 3.25 1.10 -13.48
N ASP A 140 4.45 1.22 -12.94
CA ASP A 140 5.70 1.25 -13.69
C ASP A 140 6.15 -0.16 -14.13
N PHE A 141 5.33 -0.83 -14.90
CA PHE A 141 5.60 -2.14 -15.51
C PHE A 141 4.79 -2.32 -16.81
N VAL A 142 5.23 -3.24 -17.64
CA VAL A 142 4.60 -3.52 -18.94
C VAL A 142 3.89 -4.87 -18.90
N LEU A 143 2.67 -4.91 -19.43
CA LEU A 143 1.86 -6.12 -19.65
C LEU A 143 1.84 -6.48 -21.14
N THR A 144 1.43 -7.71 -21.47
CA THR A 144 1.29 -8.16 -22.84
C THR A 144 0.12 -7.55 -23.61
N GLY A 145 -0.83 -6.93 -22.88
CA GLY A 145 -2.02 -6.26 -23.42
C GLY A 145 -2.77 -5.49 -22.32
N GLY A 146 -3.75 -4.72 -22.72
CA GLY A 146 -4.52 -3.84 -21.83
C GLY A 146 -5.63 -4.52 -21.04
N GLU A 147 -5.93 -5.81 -21.27
CA GLU A 147 -7.09 -6.49 -20.69
C GLU A 147 -7.04 -6.56 -19.15
N ILE A 148 -5.87 -6.88 -18.58
CA ILE A 148 -5.72 -6.95 -17.12
C ILE A 148 -5.94 -5.56 -16.51
N ALA A 149 -5.43 -4.52 -17.16
CA ALA A 149 -5.64 -3.15 -16.73
C ALA A 149 -7.13 -2.74 -16.83
N ALA A 150 -7.79 -3.10 -17.93
CA ALA A 150 -9.23 -2.85 -18.11
C ALA A 150 -10.07 -3.54 -17.02
N MET A 151 -9.77 -4.80 -16.72
CA MET A 151 -10.47 -5.53 -15.66
C MET A 151 -10.25 -4.89 -14.28
N ALA A 152 -9.03 -4.45 -13.96
CA ALA A 152 -8.74 -3.78 -12.70
C ALA A 152 -9.47 -2.44 -12.55
N VAL A 153 -9.50 -1.63 -13.62
CA VAL A 153 -10.24 -0.36 -13.64
C VAL A 153 -11.75 -0.62 -13.55
N ALA A 154 -12.29 -1.55 -14.35
CA ALA A 154 -13.71 -1.88 -14.33
C ALA A 154 -14.17 -2.40 -12.96
N ASP A 155 -13.44 -3.32 -12.33
CA ASP A 155 -13.77 -3.85 -11.00
C ASP A 155 -13.79 -2.74 -9.95
N SER A 156 -12.71 -1.96 -9.85
CA SER A 156 -12.56 -0.90 -8.85
C SER A 156 -13.55 0.26 -9.02
N VAL A 157 -14.00 0.56 -10.24
CA VAL A 157 -15.06 1.53 -10.48
C VAL A 157 -16.45 0.93 -10.18
N CYS A 158 -16.74 -0.29 -10.67
CA CYS A 158 -18.04 -0.93 -10.47
C CYS A 158 -18.39 -1.09 -8.99
N ARG A 159 -17.44 -1.46 -8.14
CA ARG A 159 -17.72 -1.64 -6.71
C ARG A 159 -18.13 -0.34 -5.97
N LEU A 160 -17.91 0.83 -6.58
CA LEU A 160 -18.34 2.13 -6.07
C LEU A 160 -19.74 2.54 -6.58
N VAL A 161 -20.29 1.77 -7.52
CA VAL A 161 -21.63 2.03 -8.05
C VAL A 161 -22.69 1.55 -7.06
N PRO A 162 -23.70 2.36 -6.73
CA PRO A 162 -24.78 1.96 -5.82
C PRO A 162 -25.47 0.66 -6.26
N GLY A 163 -25.64 -0.27 -5.33
CA GLY A 163 -26.28 -1.55 -5.59
C GLY A 163 -25.34 -2.69 -6.04
N VAL A 164 -24.07 -2.42 -6.29
CA VAL A 164 -23.05 -3.45 -6.57
C VAL A 164 -22.62 -4.13 -5.28
N LEU A 165 -22.21 -3.38 -4.27
CA LEU A 165 -22.00 -3.88 -2.92
C LEU A 165 -23.28 -3.74 -2.06
N ALA A 166 -23.33 -4.45 -0.96
CA ALA A 166 -24.49 -4.47 -0.10
C ALA A 166 -24.79 -3.11 0.57
N ASP A 167 -23.73 -2.38 0.90
CA ASP A 167 -23.78 -1.07 1.56
C ASP A 167 -22.52 -0.28 1.21
N GLU A 168 -22.60 1.05 1.23
CA GLU A 168 -21.45 1.93 1.05
C GLU A 168 -20.41 1.78 2.16
N GLN A 169 -20.82 1.38 3.35
CA GLN A 169 -19.90 1.06 4.44
C GLN A 169 -18.94 -0.09 4.11
N CYS A 170 -19.24 -0.89 3.08
CA CYS A 170 -18.35 -1.97 2.64
C CYS A 170 -17.02 -1.47 2.06
N TYR A 171 -16.96 -0.22 1.57
CA TYR A 171 -15.73 0.36 1.01
C TYR A 171 -15.24 1.60 1.78
N ILE A 172 -16.11 2.25 2.59
CA ILE A 172 -15.71 3.34 3.47
C ILE A 172 -14.83 2.76 4.59
N GLY A 173 -13.62 3.23 4.71
CA GLY A 173 -12.65 2.74 5.70
C GLY A 173 -11.73 1.62 5.21
N GLU A 174 -11.90 1.14 3.98
CA GLU A 174 -10.91 0.28 3.32
C GLU A 174 -9.62 1.08 3.00
N SER A 175 -8.57 0.33 2.67
CA SER A 175 -7.28 0.91 2.26
C SER A 175 -7.45 1.90 1.10
N HIS A 176 -6.80 3.05 1.21
CA HIS A 176 -6.81 4.15 0.23
C HIS A 176 -8.11 4.95 0.13
N TRP A 177 -9.15 4.63 0.91
CA TRP A 177 -10.40 5.40 0.84
C TRP A 177 -10.24 6.85 1.31
N ASP A 178 -9.55 7.03 2.43
CA ASP A 178 -9.24 8.35 3.03
C ASP A 178 -7.72 8.63 3.07
N GLY A 179 -6.92 7.88 2.30
CA GLY A 179 -5.47 8.02 2.26
C GLY A 179 -4.71 7.13 3.25
N LEU A 180 -5.40 6.38 4.10
CA LEU A 180 -4.80 5.42 5.03
C LEU A 180 -4.99 3.98 4.55
N LEU A 181 -4.23 3.06 5.14
CA LEU A 181 -4.48 1.62 5.03
C LEU A 181 -5.53 1.21 6.07
N GLU A 182 -6.32 0.20 5.75
CA GLU A 182 -7.29 -0.38 6.68
C GLU A 182 -6.64 -1.01 7.91
N TYR A 183 -7.43 -1.17 8.96
CA TYR A 183 -7.04 -1.86 10.19
C TYR A 183 -6.91 -3.38 9.98
N PRO A 184 -6.23 -4.12 10.90
CA PRO A 184 -6.12 -5.57 10.78
C PRO A 184 -7.46 -6.27 11.04
N GLN A 185 -7.79 -7.22 10.21
CA GLN A 185 -8.98 -8.06 10.34
C GLN A 185 -8.65 -9.35 11.07
N TYR A 186 -9.58 -9.85 11.89
CA TYR A 186 -9.46 -11.10 12.63
C TYR A 186 -10.73 -11.94 12.45
N THR A 187 -10.56 -13.25 12.42
CA THR A 187 -11.67 -14.22 12.35
C THR A 187 -11.47 -15.35 13.35
N ARG A 188 -12.41 -16.26 13.42
CA ARG A 188 -12.32 -17.44 14.30
C ARG A 188 -11.25 -18.43 13.83
N PRO A 189 -10.60 -19.16 14.76
CA PRO A 189 -10.83 -19.18 16.20
C PRO A 189 -10.23 -17.95 16.92
N GLU A 190 -10.65 -17.69 18.18
CA GLU A 190 -10.12 -16.57 18.99
C GLU A 190 -8.62 -16.65 19.25
N VAL A 191 -8.09 -17.87 19.37
CA VAL A 191 -6.65 -18.13 19.48
C VAL A 191 -6.23 -19.04 18.34
N TRP A 192 -5.30 -18.58 17.51
CA TRP A 192 -4.69 -19.35 16.43
C TRP A 192 -3.18 -19.43 16.60
N GLU A 193 -2.63 -20.63 16.75
CA GLU A 193 -1.18 -20.87 16.97
C GLU A 193 -0.59 -20.02 18.12
N GLY A 194 -1.32 -19.93 19.24
CA GLY A 194 -0.90 -19.16 20.41
C GLY A 194 -1.05 -17.63 20.28
N ARG A 195 -1.62 -17.15 19.17
CA ARG A 195 -1.86 -15.73 18.91
C ARG A 195 -3.34 -15.42 19.11
N ALA A 196 -3.67 -14.62 20.11
CA ALA A 196 -5.04 -14.25 20.41
C ALA A 196 -5.52 -13.05 19.59
N VAL A 197 -6.82 -13.00 19.34
CA VAL A 197 -7.51 -11.79 18.86
C VAL A 197 -7.37 -10.70 19.92
N PRO A 198 -7.16 -9.42 19.53
CA PRO A 198 -7.13 -8.32 20.48
C PRO A 198 -8.41 -8.23 21.34
N GLU A 199 -8.26 -8.17 22.66
CA GLU A 199 -9.36 -8.20 23.64
C GLU A 199 -10.41 -7.11 23.37
N VAL A 200 -9.99 -5.94 22.87
CA VAL A 200 -10.91 -4.84 22.50
C VAL A 200 -11.97 -5.25 21.47
N LEU A 201 -11.67 -6.25 20.62
CA LEU A 201 -12.59 -6.74 19.59
C LEU A 201 -13.60 -7.77 20.14
N LEU A 202 -13.40 -8.26 21.37
CA LEU A 202 -14.21 -9.31 21.99
C LEU A 202 -15.26 -8.77 22.97
N ASN A 203 -15.14 -7.52 23.40
CA ASN A 203 -15.94 -6.95 24.48
C ASN A 203 -17.28 -6.30 24.05
N GLY A 204 -17.53 -6.15 22.75
CA GLY A 204 -18.78 -5.56 22.22
C GLY A 204 -18.90 -4.04 22.37
N ASP A 205 -17.89 -3.34 22.89
CA ASP A 205 -17.89 -1.88 22.99
C ASP A 205 -17.52 -1.25 21.64
N HIS A 206 -18.55 -0.92 20.85
CA HIS A 206 -18.37 -0.40 19.50
C HIS A 206 -17.54 0.89 19.46
N ALA A 207 -17.68 1.79 20.42
CA ALA A 207 -16.90 3.04 20.44
C ALA A 207 -15.41 2.76 20.64
N ARG A 208 -15.06 1.84 21.56
CA ARG A 208 -13.67 1.42 21.76
C ARG A 208 -13.11 0.64 20.56
N ILE A 209 -13.95 -0.16 19.90
CA ILE A 209 -13.58 -0.89 18.69
C ILE A 209 -13.26 0.09 17.55
N GLU A 210 -14.11 1.08 17.29
CA GLU A 210 -13.90 2.08 16.25
C GLU A 210 -12.63 2.93 16.52
N HIS A 211 -12.45 3.39 17.75
CA HIS A 211 -11.23 4.09 18.15
C HIS A 211 -9.96 3.22 17.93
N TRP A 212 -10.02 1.95 18.31
CA TRP A 212 -8.93 1.02 18.09
C TRP A 212 -8.66 0.79 16.60
N ARG A 213 -9.70 0.60 15.78
CA ARG A 213 -9.60 0.46 14.32
C ARG A 213 -8.90 1.67 13.70
N ARG A 214 -9.35 2.89 14.06
CA ARG A 214 -8.76 4.13 13.58
C ARG A 214 -7.29 4.25 13.97
N LYS A 215 -6.97 3.93 15.20
CA LYS A 215 -5.58 3.86 15.69
C LYS A 215 -4.74 2.87 14.85
N GLN A 216 -5.26 1.68 14.56
CA GLN A 216 -4.55 0.69 13.75
C GLN A 216 -4.32 1.14 12.31
N GLN A 217 -5.22 1.91 11.71
CA GLN A 217 -5.01 2.50 10.39
C GLN A 217 -3.75 3.37 10.37
N PHE A 218 -3.59 4.27 11.34
CA PHE A 218 -2.39 5.11 11.45
C PHE A 218 -1.11 4.29 11.63
N PHE A 219 -1.11 3.33 12.55
CA PHE A 219 0.06 2.49 12.80
C PHE A 219 0.47 1.67 11.57
N ARG A 220 -0.50 1.01 10.92
CA ARG A 220 -0.23 0.21 9.72
C ARG A 220 0.23 1.05 8.55
N THR A 221 -0.39 2.20 8.34
CA THR A 221 0.00 3.10 7.24
C THR A 221 1.43 3.59 7.43
N ARG A 222 1.78 4.02 8.64
CA ARG A 222 3.15 4.45 8.94
C ARG A 222 4.17 3.33 8.71
N GLU A 223 3.84 2.09 9.12
CA GLU A 223 4.77 0.96 9.00
C GLU A 223 4.91 0.45 7.56
N LYS A 224 3.79 0.32 6.85
CA LYS A 224 3.74 -0.34 5.54
C LYS A 224 3.82 0.61 4.36
N ARG A 225 3.31 1.83 4.51
CA ARG A 225 3.24 2.87 3.48
C ARG A 225 3.60 4.23 4.09
N PRO A 226 4.88 4.43 4.48
CA PRO A 226 5.35 5.69 5.06
C PRO A 226 5.16 6.89 4.12
N ASP A 227 5.12 6.67 2.82
CA ASP A 227 4.79 7.65 1.79
C ASP A 227 3.36 8.20 1.96
N LEU A 228 2.37 7.32 2.11
CA LEU A 228 0.97 7.73 2.36
C LEU A 228 0.83 8.40 3.73
N TYR A 229 1.51 7.88 4.74
CA TYR A 229 1.50 8.49 6.07
C TYR A 229 2.05 9.92 6.06
N ALA A 230 3.14 10.17 5.36
CA ALA A 230 3.73 11.50 5.21
C ALA A 230 2.83 12.46 4.40
N ALA A 231 2.06 11.93 3.44
CA ALA A 231 1.12 12.70 2.64
C ALA A 231 -0.19 13.00 3.35
N TYR A 232 -0.59 12.17 4.35
CA TYR A 232 -1.85 12.30 5.06
C TYR A 232 -1.95 13.62 5.83
N ARG A 233 -3.12 14.24 5.79
CA ARG A 233 -3.42 15.48 6.52
C ARG A 233 -4.59 15.24 7.46
N ALA A 234 -4.30 15.17 8.75
CA ALA A 234 -5.32 14.98 9.78
C ALA A 234 -6.22 16.22 9.91
N GLU A 235 -7.50 16.04 9.67
CA GLU A 235 -8.50 17.11 9.80
C GLU A 235 -9.05 17.20 11.23
N SER A 236 -9.27 16.05 11.89
CA SER A 236 -9.81 15.99 13.24
C SER A 236 -8.72 16.07 14.33
N GLU A 237 -9.06 16.56 15.50
CA GLU A 237 -8.16 16.58 16.65
C GLU A 237 -7.85 15.15 17.15
N GLU A 238 -8.79 14.21 16.97
CA GLU A 238 -8.58 12.80 17.28
C GLU A 238 -7.51 12.21 16.37
N ASP A 239 -7.60 12.41 15.04
CA ASP A 239 -6.60 11.95 14.09
C ASP A 239 -5.22 12.54 14.37
N LYS A 240 -5.14 13.84 14.68
CA LYS A 240 -3.88 14.49 15.09
C LYS A 240 -3.26 13.85 16.32
N LYS A 241 -4.09 13.46 17.31
CA LYS A 241 -3.63 12.74 18.50
C LYS A 241 -3.13 11.35 18.15
N LEU A 242 -3.87 10.59 17.33
CA LEU A 242 -3.51 9.25 16.91
C LEU A 242 -2.23 9.24 16.07
N MET A 243 -2.02 10.25 15.20
CA MET A 243 -0.76 10.42 14.48
C MET A 243 0.43 10.61 15.44
N LYS A 244 0.29 11.48 16.44
CA LYS A 244 1.36 11.68 17.44
C LYS A 244 1.63 10.42 18.25
N GLU A 245 0.61 9.63 18.57
CA GLU A 245 0.78 8.33 19.23
C GLU A 245 1.53 7.36 18.33
N ALA A 246 1.16 7.31 17.04
CA ALA A 246 1.83 6.47 16.06
C ALA A 246 3.31 6.86 15.88
N GLU A 247 3.65 8.13 15.93
CA GLU A 247 5.05 8.62 15.87
C GLU A 247 5.86 8.20 17.11
N LYS A 248 5.27 8.30 18.30
CA LYS A 248 5.94 7.89 19.56
C LYS A 248 6.23 6.39 19.61
N ASP A 249 5.35 5.55 19.06
CA ASP A 249 5.54 4.09 19.00
C ASP A 249 6.52 3.65 17.90
N ALA A 250 7.01 4.57 17.07
CA ALA A 250 7.98 4.27 16.02
C ALA A 250 9.29 3.68 16.55
N GLY A 251 9.66 4.02 17.79
CA GLY A 251 10.85 3.48 18.46
C GLY A 251 10.63 2.11 19.13
N ARG A 252 9.38 1.65 19.25
CA ARG A 252 9.05 0.38 19.89
C ARG A 252 8.70 -0.68 18.86
N LYS A 253 9.69 -1.21 18.11
CA LYS A 253 9.51 -2.48 17.39
C LYS A 253 9.15 -3.54 18.42
N LYS A 254 7.89 -4.01 18.43
CA LYS A 254 7.53 -5.24 19.16
C LYS A 254 8.35 -6.38 18.58
N LEU A 255 9.31 -6.86 19.34
CA LEU A 255 10.02 -8.08 19.03
C LEU A 255 9.00 -9.22 19.03
N THR A 256 8.81 -9.89 17.91
CA THR A 256 7.81 -10.95 17.72
C THR A 256 8.28 -12.32 18.27
N ALA A 257 9.54 -12.41 18.68
CA ALA A 257 10.12 -13.58 19.35
C ALA A 257 10.58 -13.19 20.75
N PRO A 258 10.63 -14.11 21.71
CA PRO A 258 11.15 -13.84 23.04
C PRO A 258 12.58 -13.34 22.95
N VAL A 259 12.86 -12.31 23.73
CA VAL A 259 14.21 -11.80 23.94
C VAL A 259 14.80 -12.57 25.09
N THR A 260 15.98 -13.13 24.91
CA THR A 260 16.76 -13.80 25.97
C THR A 260 17.95 -12.93 26.31
N TYR A 261 18.46 -13.08 27.50
CA TYR A 261 19.72 -12.44 27.93
C TYR A 261 20.60 -13.44 28.59
N ARG A 262 21.92 -13.24 28.46
CA ARG A 262 22.96 -14.02 29.12
C ARG A 262 24.09 -13.09 29.59
N PRO A 263 24.89 -13.50 30.59
CA PRO A 263 26.12 -12.80 30.90
C PRO A 263 27.02 -12.70 29.66
N ALA A 264 27.61 -11.54 29.46
CA ALA A 264 28.58 -11.32 28.40
C ALA A 264 29.90 -12.05 28.71
N VAL A 265 30.59 -12.49 27.68
CA VAL A 265 31.94 -13.08 27.73
C VAL A 265 32.91 -12.22 26.92
N MET A 266 34.22 -12.42 27.07
CA MET A 266 35.22 -11.58 26.39
C MET A 266 35.10 -11.60 24.86
N GLU A 267 34.62 -12.70 24.31
CA GLU A 267 34.39 -12.89 22.89
C GLU A 267 33.25 -12.00 22.36
N ASP A 268 32.39 -11.45 23.22
CA ASP A 268 31.31 -10.54 22.84
C ASP A 268 31.79 -9.09 22.66
N VAL A 269 32.95 -8.72 23.14
CA VAL A 269 33.47 -7.34 23.12
C VAL A 269 33.47 -6.72 21.69
N PRO A 270 33.92 -7.41 20.64
CA PRO A 270 33.87 -6.87 19.29
C PRO A 270 32.43 -6.52 18.88
N ARG A 271 31.47 -7.40 19.20
CA ARG A 271 30.04 -7.17 18.85
C ARG A 271 29.43 -6.01 19.64
N ILE A 272 29.79 -5.87 20.92
CA ILE A 272 29.38 -4.74 21.76
C ILE A 272 29.87 -3.42 21.12
N LEU A 273 31.13 -3.38 20.69
CA LEU A 273 31.71 -2.18 20.05
C LEU A 273 31.01 -1.82 18.72
N GLU A 274 30.62 -2.82 17.92
CA GLU A 274 29.81 -2.58 16.71
C GLU A 274 28.46 -1.92 17.06
N ILE A 275 27.79 -2.41 18.11
CA ILE A 275 26.50 -1.84 18.57
C ILE A 275 26.70 -0.41 19.06
N VAL A 276 27.76 -0.14 19.83
CA VAL A 276 28.12 1.21 20.28
C VAL A 276 28.38 2.14 19.11
N GLN A 277 29.10 1.68 18.10
CA GLN A 277 29.40 2.48 16.91
C GLN A 277 28.12 2.83 16.15
N ALA A 278 27.23 1.87 15.95
CA ALA A 278 25.93 2.10 15.32
C ALA A 278 25.06 3.10 16.12
N ALA A 279 25.11 3.01 17.46
CA ALA A 279 24.43 3.95 18.34
C ALA A 279 25.01 5.37 18.22
N ARG A 280 26.33 5.54 18.19
CA ARG A 280 27.00 6.84 17.95
C ARG A 280 26.55 7.48 16.65
N GLU A 281 26.55 6.73 15.57
CA GLU A 281 26.12 7.23 14.25
C GLU A 281 24.64 7.66 14.27
N SER A 282 23.79 6.89 14.95
CA SER A 282 22.37 7.21 15.11
C SER A 282 22.18 8.49 15.93
N LEU A 283 22.84 8.62 17.08
CA LEU A 283 22.76 9.79 17.95
C LEU A 283 23.31 11.05 17.25
N GLY A 284 24.40 10.92 16.50
CA GLY A 284 24.98 12.01 15.72
C GLY A 284 24.03 12.57 14.65
N ARG A 285 23.22 11.72 14.00
CA ARG A 285 22.17 12.16 13.04
C ARG A 285 21.10 13.02 13.69
N PHE A 286 20.85 12.86 14.98
CA PHE A 286 19.89 13.63 15.75
C PHE A 286 20.52 14.84 16.47
N GLY A 287 21.83 15.10 16.26
CA GLY A 287 22.54 16.20 16.90
C GLY A 287 22.81 15.98 18.40
N ILE A 288 22.73 14.73 18.85
CA ILE A 288 22.99 14.34 20.25
C ILE A 288 24.47 14.00 20.37
N ASP A 289 25.20 14.74 21.20
CA ASP A 289 26.65 14.62 21.41
C ASP A 289 27.00 13.58 22.49
N GLN A 290 26.20 12.56 22.66
CA GLN A 290 26.47 11.49 23.60
C GLN A 290 27.34 10.41 22.94
N TRP A 291 28.41 10.00 23.63
CA TRP A 291 29.36 8.96 23.16
C TRP A 291 30.13 9.31 21.87
N GLN A 292 30.23 10.56 21.49
CA GLN A 292 30.95 10.97 20.26
C GLN A 292 32.50 10.90 20.39
N GLY A 293 33.01 10.71 21.61
CA GLY A 293 34.43 10.50 21.89
C GLY A 293 34.87 9.02 21.89
N PRO A 294 36.08 8.70 22.35
CA PRO A 294 36.59 7.34 22.43
C PRO A 294 35.91 6.48 23.54
N TYR A 295 35.17 7.11 24.44
CA TYR A 295 34.42 6.43 25.53
C TYR A 295 32.97 6.16 25.10
N PRO A 296 32.36 5.00 25.44
CA PRO A 296 33.02 3.84 26.04
C PRO A 296 33.84 3.04 25.02
N GLY A 297 35.03 2.58 25.44
CA GLY A 297 35.92 1.75 24.64
C GLY A 297 35.95 0.29 25.11
N ALA A 298 36.77 -0.54 24.45
CA ALA A 298 36.87 -1.97 24.75
C ALA A 298 37.19 -2.27 26.23
N GLU A 299 38.16 -1.51 26.78
CA GLU A 299 38.65 -1.69 28.18
C GLU A 299 37.52 -1.57 29.20
N ARG A 300 36.55 -0.66 28.98
CA ARG A 300 35.37 -0.50 29.85
C ARG A 300 34.49 -1.74 29.85
N PHE A 301 34.19 -2.28 28.68
CA PHE A 301 33.34 -3.46 28.56
C PHE A 301 34.04 -4.73 29.06
N GLU A 302 35.36 -4.85 28.88
CA GLU A 302 36.14 -5.94 29.46
C GLU A 302 36.10 -5.92 30.99
N GLU A 303 36.14 -4.73 31.58
CA GLU A 303 36.02 -4.58 33.04
C GLU A 303 34.61 -4.96 33.51
N ASP A 304 33.56 -4.47 32.88
CA ASP A 304 32.16 -4.77 33.20
C ASP A 304 31.87 -6.28 33.06
N ILE A 305 32.50 -6.96 32.08
CA ILE A 305 32.41 -8.41 31.90
C ILE A 305 33.14 -9.14 33.05
N ARG A 306 34.37 -8.73 33.44
CA ARG A 306 35.11 -9.31 34.56
C ARG A 306 34.35 -9.17 35.87
N LEU A 307 33.63 -8.10 36.06
CA LEU A 307 32.79 -7.84 37.23
C LEU A 307 31.41 -8.55 37.15
N GLY A 308 31.11 -9.24 36.04
CA GLY A 308 29.84 -9.94 35.84
C GLY A 308 28.63 -9.01 35.70
N GLN A 309 28.86 -7.77 35.30
CA GLN A 309 27.87 -6.71 35.22
C GLN A 309 27.34 -6.46 33.78
N CYS A 310 28.02 -7.00 32.76
CA CYS A 310 27.61 -6.86 31.35
C CYS A 310 26.80 -8.08 30.91
N PHE A 311 25.71 -7.81 30.20
CA PHE A 311 24.78 -8.81 29.67
C PHE A 311 24.50 -8.58 28.20
N ILE A 312 24.48 -9.66 27.43
CA ILE A 312 24.08 -9.69 26.02
C ILE A 312 22.58 -9.96 25.93
N VAL A 313 21.93 -9.23 25.06
CA VAL A 313 20.52 -9.41 24.70
C VAL A 313 20.42 -10.04 23.31
N GLU A 314 19.79 -11.19 23.23
CA GLU A 314 19.66 -11.97 22.01
C GLU A 314 18.18 -12.04 21.56
N HIS A 315 17.97 -11.94 20.25
CA HIS A 315 16.70 -12.17 19.60
C HIS A 315 16.90 -13.10 18.40
N LYS A 316 16.22 -14.25 18.42
CA LYS A 316 16.40 -15.32 17.40
C LYS A 316 17.85 -15.80 17.23
N GLY A 317 18.61 -15.81 18.31
CA GLY A 317 20.01 -16.25 18.32
C GLY A 317 21.02 -15.21 17.81
N GLU A 318 20.57 -13.98 17.52
CA GLU A 318 21.46 -12.88 17.14
C GLU A 318 21.58 -11.86 18.26
N THR A 319 22.79 -11.38 18.53
CA THR A 319 23.06 -10.31 19.49
C THR A 319 22.56 -8.98 18.93
N GLY A 320 21.48 -8.45 19.51
CA GLY A 320 20.86 -7.19 19.09
C GLY A 320 21.14 -6.00 20.01
N ALA A 321 21.45 -6.25 21.28
CA ALA A 321 21.72 -5.21 22.27
C ALA A 321 22.60 -5.76 23.41
N PHE A 322 23.02 -4.86 24.27
CA PHE A 322 23.65 -5.22 25.57
C PHE A 322 23.18 -4.22 26.62
N PHE A 323 23.36 -4.58 27.89
CA PHE A 323 23.21 -3.68 29.03
C PHE A 323 24.23 -3.97 30.10
N VAL A 324 24.56 -2.95 30.89
CA VAL A 324 25.43 -3.08 32.08
C VAL A 324 24.55 -2.80 33.30
N LEU A 325 24.60 -3.72 34.27
CA LEU A 325 23.90 -3.61 35.55
C LEU A 325 24.95 -3.50 36.64
N SER A 326 25.28 -2.27 37.03
CA SER A 326 26.24 -2.02 38.12
C SER A 326 25.51 -1.90 39.45
N THR A 327 26.05 -2.57 40.47
CA THR A 327 25.62 -2.40 41.88
C THR A 327 26.49 -1.40 42.61
N LEU A 328 27.53 -0.87 41.96
CA LEU A 328 28.42 0.14 42.53
C LEU A 328 27.94 1.55 42.18
N PRO A 329 28.02 2.52 43.10
CA PRO A 329 27.72 3.90 42.81
C PRO A 329 28.64 4.40 41.68
N GLU A 330 28.08 5.02 40.67
CA GLU A 330 28.86 5.69 39.61
C GLU A 330 29.37 7.02 40.17
N PRO A 331 30.70 7.27 40.22
CA PRO A 331 31.23 8.53 40.75
C PRO A 331 30.67 9.79 40.09
N SER A 332 30.25 9.72 38.84
CA SER A 332 29.63 10.83 38.12
C SER A 332 28.27 11.24 38.70
N TYR A 333 27.63 10.42 39.53
CA TYR A 333 26.37 10.80 40.19
C TYR A 333 26.56 11.75 41.36
N ASP A 334 27.78 11.82 41.90
CA ASP A 334 28.15 12.76 42.97
C ASP A 334 28.18 14.23 42.47
N ASP A 335 28.34 14.42 41.16
CA ASP A 335 28.37 15.72 40.49
C ASP A 335 26.98 16.28 40.11
N ILE A 336 25.89 15.54 40.40
CA ILE A 336 24.53 16.01 40.12
C ILE A 336 24.15 17.12 41.11
N THR A 337 24.17 18.37 40.64
CA THR A 337 23.87 19.56 41.45
C THR A 337 22.37 19.94 41.49
N ASP A 338 21.56 19.35 40.62
CA ASP A 338 20.14 19.67 40.52
C ASP A 338 19.30 18.39 40.46
N GLY A 339 18.75 17.98 41.60
CA GLY A 339 17.93 16.79 41.80
C GLY A 339 18.41 15.92 42.98
N LYS A 340 17.48 15.25 43.66
CA LYS A 340 17.78 14.23 44.68
C LYS A 340 17.18 12.92 44.24
N TRP A 341 17.97 11.86 44.36
CA TRP A 341 17.45 10.50 44.26
C TRP A 341 16.46 10.26 45.42
N SER A 342 15.29 9.69 45.13
CA SER A 342 14.22 9.53 46.10
C SER A 342 14.37 8.30 47.01
N ALA A 343 15.42 7.48 46.84
CA ALA A 343 15.69 6.33 47.69
C ALA A 343 17.19 5.96 47.71
N ASP A 344 17.71 5.61 48.87
CA ASP A 344 19.02 4.95 49.09
C ASP A 344 18.99 3.49 48.61
N VAL A 345 18.61 3.25 47.36
CA VAL A 345 18.64 1.90 46.77
C VAL A 345 19.62 1.98 45.61
N PRO A 346 20.62 1.07 45.53
CA PRO A 346 21.48 1.00 44.34
C PRO A 346 20.64 0.79 43.08
N CYS A 347 20.94 1.57 42.07
CA CYS A 347 20.29 1.44 40.74
C CYS A 347 20.65 0.15 40.04
#